data_a5fddb55c0aa539466cf62f620705b36
#
_entry.id   a5fddb55c0aa539466cf62f620705b36
#
_cell.length_a   1.000
_cell.length_b   1.000
_cell.length_c   1.000
_cell.angle_alpha   90.00
_cell.angle_beta   90.00
_cell.angle_gamma   90.00
#
_symmetry.space_group_name_H-M   'P 1'
#
loop_
_entity.id
_entity.type
_entity.pdbx_description
1 polymer ?
#
loop_
_entity_poly.entity_id
_entity_poly.type
_entity_poly.pdbx_seq_one_letter_code
_entity_poly.pdbx_strand_id
1 'polypeptide(L)'
;MKWDAPYEPSTWGWVATQVDEYEASGGTEANTLMDTGLPILVMWTIGHKSGTLRKVPLMTVEHEGEYAIIASKGGAPEHPGWYHNVVADPEIRIQDGAEPKDYRLELLSGEERQTWWDRGVAAYPPYQEYQDKTDREIPVFVARPT
;
A
#
# COMPACT_ATOMS: atom_id res chain seq x y z
N MET A 1 -6.12 0.81 21.77
CA MET A 1 -5.31 1.37 20.66
C MET A 1 -6.08 1.20 19.37
N LYS A 2 -5.83 2.05 18.38
CA LYS A 2 -6.61 2.02 17.14
C LYS A 2 -6.45 0.69 16.36
N TRP A 3 -5.31 0.02 16.50
CA TRP A 3 -5.06 -1.26 15.81
C TRP A 3 -5.78 -2.45 16.44
N ASP A 4 -6.45 -2.23 17.57
CA ASP A 4 -7.34 -3.22 18.20
C ASP A 4 -8.76 -3.19 17.60
N ALA A 5 -9.03 -2.31 16.64
CA ALA A 5 -10.31 -2.25 15.96
C ALA A 5 -10.62 -3.59 15.27
N PRO A 6 -11.92 -3.97 15.15
CA PRO A 6 -12.27 -5.20 14.47
C PRO A 6 -11.74 -5.24 13.05
N TYR A 7 -11.10 -6.34 12.66
CA TYR A 7 -10.60 -6.52 11.32
C TYR A 7 -11.75 -6.84 10.35
N GLU A 8 -11.84 -6.05 9.29
CA GLU A 8 -12.79 -6.29 8.21
C GLU A 8 -12.00 -6.70 6.96
N PRO A 9 -12.05 -7.98 6.55
CA PRO A 9 -11.33 -8.46 5.37
C PRO A 9 -11.81 -7.79 4.08
N SER A 10 -10.94 -7.78 3.06
CA SER A 10 -11.33 -7.37 1.72
C SER A 10 -12.50 -8.20 1.21
N THR A 11 -13.42 -7.57 0.49
CA THR A 11 -14.50 -8.28 -0.20
C THR A 11 -13.98 -9.13 -1.37
N TRP A 12 -12.76 -8.88 -1.83
CA TRP A 12 -12.10 -9.73 -2.81
C TRP A 12 -11.41 -10.88 -2.08
N GLY A 13 -11.96 -12.08 -2.23
CA GLY A 13 -11.51 -13.27 -1.49
C GLY A 13 -10.03 -13.58 -1.67
N TRP A 14 -9.49 -13.40 -2.87
CA TRP A 14 -8.07 -13.67 -3.12
C TRP A 14 -7.16 -12.68 -2.37
N VAL A 15 -7.59 -11.42 -2.19
CA VAL A 15 -6.85 -10.44 -1.40
C VAL A 15 -6.86 -10.82 0.07
N ALA A 16 -8.02 -11.16 0.61
CA ALA A 16 -8.15 -11.60 2.00
C ALA A 16 -7.30 -12.83 2.28
N THR A 17 -7.31 -13.81 1.38
CA THR A 17 -6.49 -15.02 1.49
C THR A 17 -5.00 -14.69 1.47
N GLN A 18 -4.56 -13.82 0.56
CA GLN A 18 -3.16 -13.42 0.48
C GLN A 18 -2.69 -12.76 1.78
N VAL A 19 -3.50 -11.84 2.34
CA VAL A 19 -3.18 -11.18 3.59
C VAL A 19 -3.06 -12.21 4.73
N ASP A 20 -4.02 -13.13 4.84
CA ASP A 20 -4.01 -14.15 5.89
C ASP A 20 -2.77 -15.05 5.82
N GLU A 21 -2.42 -15.52 4.64
CA GLU A 21 -1.25 -16.37 4.43
C GLU A 21 0.05 -15.62 4.68
N TYR A 22 0.12 -14.36 4.24
CA TYR A 22 1.28 -13.52 4.51
C TYR A 22 1.50 -13.34 6.00
N GLU A 23 0.46 -12.99 6.74
CA GLU A 23 0.55 -12.76 8.18
C GLU A 23 0.85 -14.05 8.94
N ALA A 24 0.19 -15.14 8.60
CA ALA A 24 0.41 -16.44 9.27
C ALA A 24 1.83 -16.96 9.09
N SER A 25 2.49 -16.63 7.98
CA SER A 25 3.85 -17.09 7.68
C SER A 25 4.93 -16.10 8.09
N GLY A 26 4.57 -14.95 8.65
CA GLY A 26 5.54 -13.89 8.94
C GLY A 26 6.19 -13.32 7.70
N GLY A 27 5.45 -13.25 6.59
CA GLY A 27 5.92 -12.69 5.33
C GLY A 27 6.77 -13.63 4.48
N THR A 28 6.83 -14.91 4.82
CA THR A 28 7.62 -15.90 4.05
C THR A 28 6.83 -16.56 2.93
N GLU A 29 5.49 -16.49 2.99
CA GLU A 29 4.59 -17.01 1.97
C GLU A 29 3.62 -15.93 1.52
N ALA A 30 3.02 -16.10 0.34
CA ALA A 30 2.08 -15.13 -0.26
C ALA A 30 2.68 -13.72 -0.35
N ASN A 31 3.99 -13.62 -0.51
CA ASN A 31 4.75 -12.37 -0.40
C ASN A 31 5.12 -11.76 -1.75
N THR A 32 4.48 -12.23 -2.83
CA THR A 32 4.68 -11.68 -4.17
C THR A 32 3.36 -11.32 -4.83
N LEU A 33 3.43 -10.37 -5.79
CA LEU A 33 2.27 -10.01 -6.60
C LEU A 33 2.00 -11.12 -7.63
N MET A 34 0.94 -11.91 -7.41
CA MET A 34 0.52 -12.96 -8.34
C MET A 34 1.71 -13.77 -8.85
N ASP A 35 1.86 -13.92 -10.17
CA ASP A 35 2.94 -14.70 -10.79
C ASP A 35 4.17 -13.87 -11.16
N THR A 36 4.24 -12.62 -10.74
CA THR A 36 5.33 -11.72 -11.13
C THR A 36 6.64 -11.99 -10.41
N GLY A 37 6.60 -12.64 -9.24
CA GLY A 37 7.76 -12.80 -8.36
C GLY A 37 8.19 -11.52 -7.65
N LEU A 38 7.45 -10.41 -7.84
CA LEU A 38 7.78 -9.12 -7.22
C LEU A 38 7.23 -9.04 -5.80
N PRO A 39 8.00 -8.50 -4.84
CA PRO A 39 7.59 -8.51 -3.44
C PRO A 39 6.44 -7.56 -3.15
N ILE A 40 5.58 -7.97 -2.21
CA ILE A 40 4.52 -7.11 -1.66
C ILE A 40 4.75 -6.89 -0.17
N LEU A 41 4.15 -5.83 0.34
CA LEU A 41 3.98 -5.59 1.76
C LEU A 41 2.50 -5.56 2.08
N VAL A 42 2.15 -5.59 3.37
CA VAL A 42 0.77 -5.42 3.82
C VAL A 42 0.66 -4.11 4.59
N MET A 43 -0.21 -3.22 4.11
CA MET A 43 -0.49 -1.93 4.77
C MET A 43 -1.77 -2.01 5.59
N TRP A 44 -1.71 -1.51 6.82
CA TRP A 44 -2.85 -1.44 7.73
C TRP A 44 -3.36 -0.02 7.80
N THR A 45 -4.66 0.15 7.59
CA THR A 45 -5.35 1.44 7.74
C THR A 45 -6.62 1.26 8.55
N ILE A 46 -7.19 2.37 9.00
CA ILE A 46 -8.52 2.37 9.63
C ILE A 46 -9.53 2.88 8.60
N GLY A 47 -10.60 2.13 8.39
CA GLY A 47 -11.67 2.51 7.47
C GLY A 47 -12.25 3.86 7.86
N HIS A 48 -12.23 4.83 6.94
CA HIS A 48 -12.67 6.21 7.22
C HIS A 48 -14.16 6.32 7.51
N LYS A 49 -14.95 5.32 7.09
CA LYS A 49 -16.40 5.27 7.35
C LYS A 49 -16.76 4.26 8.42
N SER A 50 -16.12 3.07 8.38
CA SER A 50 -16.49 1.95 9.25
C SER A 50 -15.77 1.96 10.60
N GLY A 51 -14.59 2.61 10.69
CA GLY A 51 -13.74 2.51 11.86
C GLY A 51 -13.08 1.16 12.06
N THR A 52 -13.19 0.27 11.08
CA THR A 52 -12.62 -1.09 11.16
C THR A 52 -11.18 -1.11 10.65
N LEU A 53 -10.42 -2.11 11.10
CA LEU A 53 -9.06 -2.34 10.61
C LEU A 53 -9.13 -2.94 9.20
N ARG A 54 -8.47 -2.30 8.26
CA ARG A 54 -8.37 -2.75 6.86
C ARG A 54 -6.92 -3.05 6.53
N LYS A 55 -6.70 -4.09 5.76
CA LYS A 55 -5.36 -4.51 5.33
C LYS A 55 -5.34 -4.69 3.82
N VAL A 56 -4.29 -4.20 3.18
CA VAL A 56 -4.16 -4.28 1.72
C VAL A 56 -2.73 -4.66 1.35
N PRO A 57 -2.55 -5.63 0.42
CA PRO A 57 -1.24 -5.92 -0.14
C PRO A 57 -0.90 -4.88 -1.21
N LEU A 58 0.32 -4.38 -1.17
CA LEU A 58 0.81 -3.38 -2.12
C LEU A 58 2.22 -3.77 -2.57
N MET A 59 2.63 -3.28 -3.75
CA MET A 59 3.99 -3.45 -4.22
C MET A 59 4.98 -2.83 -3.24
N THR A 60 6.08 -3.53 -2.98
CA THR A 60 7.16 -3.03 -2.13
C THR A 60 8.07 -2.13 -2.95
N VAL A 61 8.10 -0.84 -2.61
CA VAL A 61 9.01 0.15 -3.18
C VAL A 61 9.74 0.80 -2.02
N GLU A 62 10.91 0.30 -1.69
CA GLU A 62 11.64 0.67 -0.47
C GLU A 62 12.94 1.39 -0.82
N HIS A 63 13.30 2.38 -0.01
CA HIS A 63 14.61 3.05 -0.09
C HIS A 63 14.97 3.59 1.28
N GLU A 64 16.08 3.10 1.83
CA GLU A 64 16.63 3.55 3.11
C GLU A 64 15.62 3.52 4.28
N GLY A 65 14.80 2.47 4.31
CA GLY A 65 13.79 2.29 5.37
C GLY A 65 12.51 3.06 5.17
N GLU A 66 12.37 3.79 4.07
CA GLU A 66 11.13 4.45 3.68
C GLU A 66 10.48 3.72 2.52
N TYR A 67 9.17 3.90 2.34
CA TYR A 67 8.41 3.20 1.31
C TYR A 67 7.58 4.17 0.49
N ALA A 68 7.51 3.95 -0.82
CA ALA A 68 6.49 4.61 -1.63
C ALA A 68 5.18 3.82 -1.55
N ILE A 69 4.10 4.53 -1.33
CA ILE A 69 2.74 3.98 -1.36
C ILE A 69 2.02 4.67 -2.51
N ILE A 70 1.75 3.91 -3.57
CA ILE A 70 1.28 4.46 -4.85
C ILE A 70 -0.18 4.06 -5.06
N ALA A 71 -1.06 5.05 -5.12
CA ALA A 71 -2.51 4.86 -5.18
C ALA A 71 -2.99 4.69 -6.64
N SER A 72 -2.44 3.69 -7.34
CA SER A 72 -2.67 3.51 -8.76
C SER A 72 -4.02 2.88 -9.11
N LYS A 73 -4.47 1.90 -8.33
CA LYS A 73 -5.68 1.10 -8.62
C LYS A 73 -5.71 0.62 -10.09
N GLY A 74 -4.54 0.16 -10.60
CA GLY A 74 -4.44 -0.31 -11.98
C GLY A 74 -4.71 0.74 -13.05
N GLY A 75 -4.63 2.02 -12.73
CA GLY A 75 -4.94 3.12 -13.63
C GLY A 75 -6.43 3.42 -13.75
N ALA A 76 -7.25 2.95 -12.81
CA ALA A 76 -8.68 3.28 -12.78
C ALA A 76 -8.92 4.78 -12.63
N PRO A 77 -10.07 5.31 -13.09
CA PRO A 77 -10.34 6.74 -12.99
C PRO A 77 -10.56 7.24 -11.57
N GLU A 78 -10.90 6.36 -10.62
CA GLU A 78 -11.03 6.70 -9.21
C GLU A 78 -9.85 6.20 -8.39
N HIS A 79 -9.64 6.80 -7.20
CA HIS A 79 -8.64 6.34 -6.24
C HIS A 79 -9.05 5.00 -5.62
N PRO A 80 -8.07 4.20 -5.14
CA PRO A 80 -8.40 3.01 -4.34
C PRO A 80 -9.08 3.42 -3.03
N GLY A 81 -9.90 2.52 -2.47
CA GLY A 81 -10.64 2.80 -1.24
C GLY A 81 -9.74 3.21 -0.06
N TRP A 82 -8.57 2.59 0.07
CA TRP A 82 -7.65 2.91 1.15
C TRP A 82 -7.08 4.34 1.07
N TYR A 83 -7.11 4.96 -0.12
CA TYR A 83 -6.69 6.36 -0.27
C TYR A 83 -7.47 7.27 0.67
N HIS A 84 -8.77 7.09 0.75
CA HIS A 84 -9.63 7.89 1.62
C HIS A 84 -9.33 7.63 3.09
N ASN A 85 -8.95 6.39 3.44
CA ASN A 85 -8.57 6.04 4.80
C ASN A 85 -7.31 6.81 5.24
N VAL A 86 -6.28 6.86 4.38
CA VAL A 86 -5.01 7.50 4.74
C VAL A 86 -5.08 9.03 4.67
N VAL A 87 -5.97 9.59 3.85
CA VAL A 87 -6.23 11.03 3.86
C VAL A 87 -6.89 11.43 5.18
N ALA A 88 -7.82 10.61 5.67
CA ALA A 88 -8.48 10.85 6.96
C ALA A 88 -7.55 10.62 8.14
N ASP A 89 -6.67 9.61 8.06
CA ASP A 89 -5.73 9.25 9.13
C ASP A 89 -4.43 8.70 8.52
N PRO A 90 -3.38 9.52 8.43
CA PRO A 90 -2.12 9.12 7.80
C PRO A 90 -1.21 8.25 8.67
N GLU A 91 -1.59 7.98 9.92
CA GLU A 91 -0.84 7.07 10.78
C GLU A 91 -1.24 5.64 10.42
N ILE A 92 -0.29 4.89 9.86
CA ILE A 92 -0.52 3.55 9.33
C ILE A 92 0.46 2.55 9.93
N ARG A 93 0.25 1.27 9.61
CA ARG A 93 1.26 0.23 9.81
C ARG A 93 1.61 -0.41 8.48
N ILE A 94 2.86 -0.85 8.39
CA ILE A 94 3.34 -1.67 7.26
C ILE A 94 3.97 -2.93 7.84
N GLN A 95 3.56 -4.08 7.31
CA GLN A 95 4.26 -5.33 7.53
C GLN A 95 5.02 -5.68 6.27
N ASP A 96 6.34 -5.63 6.37
CA ASP A 96 7.27 -6.09 5.32
C ASP A 96 8.18 -7.11 5.97
N GLY A 97 7.74 -8.37 5.99
CA GLY A 97 8.39 -9.46 6.70
C GLY A 97 7.64 -9.89 7.94
N ALA A 98 8.35 -10.14 9.04
CA ALA A 98 7.78 -10.81 10.21
C ALA A 98 6.89 -9.92 11.09
N GLU A 99 7.18 -8.62 11.16
CA GLU A 99 6.53 -7.75 12.14
C GLU A 99 5.99 -6.47 11.52
N PRO A 100 4.73 -6.10 11.84
CA PRO A 100 4.21 -4.79 11.46
C PRO A 100 4.88 -3.69 12.29
N LYS A 101 5.14 -2.55 11.64
CA LYS A 101 5.74 -1.37 12.26
C LYS A 101 4.94 -0.12 11.91
N ASP A 102 5.06 0.90 12.75
CA ASP A 102 4.32 2.14 12.59
C ASP A 102 5.04 3.11 11.64
N TYR A 103 4.26 3.73 10.76
CA TYR A 103 4.71 4.71 9.78
C TYR A 103 3.71 5.85 9.70
N ARG A 104 4.18 6.98 9.17
CA ARG A 104 3.29 8.09 8.80
C ARG A 104 3.40 8.34 7.31
N LEU A 105 2.26 8.44 6.63
CA LEU A 105 2.19 8.79 5.21
C LEU A 105 2.22 10.29 5.00
N GLU A 106 2.94 10.71 3.97
CA GLU A 106 2.97 12.09 3.49
C GLU A 106 2.76 12.08 1.98
N LEU A 107 1.78 12.86 1.51
CA LEU A 107 1.53 13.01 0.08
C LEU A 107 2.62 13.86 -0.55
N LEU A 108 3.23 13.35 -1.61
CA LEU A 108 4.35 14.01 -2.26
C LEU A 108 3.94 14.85 -3.47
N SER A 109 4.76 15.84 -3.77
CA SER A 109 4.65 16.68 -4.97
C SER A 109 6.04 17.08 -5.45
N GLY A 110 6.12 17.64 -6.66
CA GLY A 110 7.36 18.16 -7.21
C GLY A 110 8.46 17.11 -7.39
N GLU A 111 9.69 17.51 -7.11
CA GLU A 111 10.87 16.65 -7.32
C GLU A 111 10.88 15.41 -6.44
N GLU A 112 10.43 15.53 -5.20
CA GLU A 112 10.36 14.39 -4.29
C GLU A 112 9.37 13.34 -4.81
N ARG A 113 8.23 13.79 -5.30
CA ARG A 113 7.26 12.88 -5.93
C ARG A 113 7.88 12.18 -7.14
N GLN A 114 8.58 12.93 -7.99
CA GLN A 114 9.21 12.36 -9.18
C GLN A 114 10.26 11.31 -8.82
N THR A 115 11.06 11.58 -7.81
CA THR A 115 12.07 10.62 -7.34
C THR A 115 11.42 9.30 -6.91
N TRP A 116 10.37 9.38 -6.11
CA TRP A 116 9.69 8.17 -5.65
C TRP A 116 8.86 7.49 -6.74
N TRP A 117 8.30 8.28 -7.66
CA TRP A 117 7.64 7.73 -8.84
C TRP A 117 8.61 6.89 -9.69
N ASP A 118 9.81 7.42 -9.92
CA ASP A 118 10.83 6.72 -10.69
C ASP A 118 11.25 5.41 -10.00
N ARG A 119 11.38 5.42 -8.69
CA ARG A 119 11.64 4.20 -7.92
C ARG A 119 10.50 3.19 -8.06
N GLY A 120 9.27 3.67 -8.03
CA GLY A 120 8.08 2.83 -8.22
C GLY A 120 8.06 2.19 -9.60
N VAL A 121 8.32 2.95 -10.64
CA VAL A 121 8.35 2.43 -12.02
C VAL A 121 9.51 1.43 -12.19
N ALA A 122 10.66 1.68 -11.55
CA ALA A 122 11.76 0.74 -11.57
C ALA A 122 11.40 -0.59 -10.89
N ALA A 123 10.66 -0.54 -9.78
CA ALA A 123 10.21 -1.73 -9.07
C ALA A 123 9.06 -2.45 -9.78
N TYR A 124 8.17 -1.68 -10.42
CA TYR A 124 6.99 -2.21 -11.09
C TYR A 124 6.67 -1.36 -12.32
N PRO A 125 7.27 -1.66 -13.49
CA PRO A 125 7.09 -0.87 -14.72
C PRO A 125 5.64 -0.59 -15.13
N PRO A 126 4.63 -1.47 -14.90
CA PRO A 126 3.24 -1.15 -15.23
C PRO A 126 2.67 0.11 -14.58
N TYR A 127 3.28 0.66 -13.54
CA TYR A 127 2.83 1.94 -12.98
C TYR A 127 2.79 3.06 -14.03
N GLN A 128 3.76 3.10 -14.93
CA GLN A 128 3.76 4.12 -15.98
C GLN A 128 2.58 3.93 -16.95
N GLU A 129 2.27 2.69 -17.29
CA GLU A 129 1.11 2.38 -18.13
C GLU A 129 -0.19 2.78 -17.45
N TYR A 130 -0.28 2.59 -16.12
CA TYR A 130 -1.44 2.99 -15.33
C TYR A 130 -1.64 4.50 -15.35
N GLN A 131 -0.56 5.28 -15.22
CA GLN A 131 -0.64 6.73 -15.31
C GLN A 131 -1.04 7.20 -16.71
N ASP A 132 -0.52 6.55 -17.75
CA ASP A 132 -0.82 6.90 -19.14
C ASP A 132 -2.30 6.66 -19.49
N LYS A 133 -2.96 5.76 -18.79
CA LYS A 133 -4.32 5.34 -19.08
C LYS A 133 -5.38 6.15 -18.31
N THR A 134 -5.00 7.00 -17.36
CA THR A 134 -5.94 7.82 -16.59
C THR A 134 -5.55 9.30 -16.64
N ASP A 135 -6.58 10.18 -16.62
CA ASP A 135 -6.37 11.62 -16.58
C ASP A 135 -6.03 12.14 -15.18
N ARG A 136 -6.33 11.38 -14.14
CA ARG A 136 -5.96 11.80 -12.78
C ARG A 136 -4.47 11.61 -12.55
N GLU A 137 -3.86 12.50 -11.76
CA GLU A 137 -2.50 12.26 -11.28
C GLU A 137 -2.56 11.19 -10.19
N ILE A 138 -1.84 10.08 -10.40
CA ILE A 138 -1.79 8.99 -9.41
C ILE A 138 -1.06 9.49 -8.16
N PRO A 139 -1.71 9.48 -6.97
CA PRO A 139 -1.06 9.93 -5.76
C PRO A 139 0.13 9.06 -5.38
N VAL A 140 1.21 9.70 -4.98
CA VAL A 140 2.41 9.04 -4.44
C VAL A 140 2.60 9.55 -3.01
N PHE A 141 2.53 8.63 -2.06
CA PHE A 141 2.87 8.90 -0.66
C PHE A 141 4.23 8.34 -0.34
N VAL A 142 4.93 8.94 0.62
CA VAL A 142 6.06 8.28 1.27
C VAL A 142 5.66 7.89 2.68
N ALA A 143 5.99 6.66 3.07
CA ALA A 143 5.82 6.15 4.42
C ALA A 143 7.14 6.30 5.17
N ARG A 144 7.14 7.10 6.22
CA ARG A 144 8.31 7.34 7.06
C ARG A 144 8.09 6.73 8.44
N PRO A 145 9.09 6.03 9.00
CA PRO A 145 8.97 5.44 10.35
C PRO A 145 8.65 6.51 11.39
N THR A 146 7.77 6.17 12.31
CA THR A 146 7.44 7.06 13.45
C THR A 146 8.16 6.67 14.72
#